data_d258c8b15ff35171612aeddc991645eb
#
_entry.id   d258c8b15ff35171612aeddc991645eb
#
_cell.length_a   1.000
_cell.length_b   1.000
_cell.length_c   1.000
_cell.angle_alpha   90.00
_cell.angle_beta   90.00
_cell.angle_gamma   90.00
#
_symmetry.space_group_name_H-M   'P 1'
#
loop_
_entity.id
_entity.type
_entity.pdbx_description
1 polymer ?
#
loop_
_entity_poly.entity_id
_entity_poly.type
_entity_poly.pdbx_seq_one_letter_code
_entity_poly.pdbx_strand_id
1 'polypeptide(L)'
;VDSLVGSEMCIRDSLYPGHRASLLATGLADRTAGLVGCHQILLQLARDSGETVNFVRPEPRGMNYIDRVETNWAFRVALPIGTQVPFHCTASGKLFMASLPAARRRAFLSSLQMHPQTPNTFTDPALLADELSDIRRRGFSLDREEFHEGMVAIAVPVTDPHGRFYAALAIHGPTQRFSIDDALDKRDMLQDQAARMGELLFSPATV
;
A
#
# COMPACT_ATOMS: atom_id res chain seq x y z
N VAL A 1 -10.17 36.18 19.49
CA VAL A 1 -11.29 36.38 18.54
C VAL A 1 -10.77 36.39 17.09
N ASP A 2 -9.46 36.33 16.88
CA ASP A 2 -8.84 36.47 15.54
C ASP A 2 -8.62 35.18 14.75
N SER A 3 -9.10 34.01 15.22
CA SER A 3 -8.82 32.74 14.54
C SER A 3 -9.90 32.32 13.52
N LEU A 4 -11.02 33.02 13.42
CA LEU A 4 -12.10 32.67 12.49
C LEU A 4 -12.19 33.56 11.25
N VAL A 5 -11.43 34.64 11.18
CA VAL A 5 -11.52 35.65 10.11
C VAL A 5 -10.98 35.19 8.75
N GLY A 6 -10.37 34.02 8.66
CA GLY A 6 -9.77 33.50 7.42
C GLY A 6 -10.54 32.40 6.68
N SER A 7 -11.62 31.86 7.25
CA SER A 7 -12.37 30.73 6.67
C SER A 7 -13.72 31.06 6.05
N GLU A 8 -14.31 32.25 6.35
CA GLU A 8 -15.63 32.62 5.91
C GLU A 8 -15.71 34.08 5.45
N MET A 9 -16.50 34.36 4.44
CA MET A 9 -16.85 35.71 3.97
C MET A 9 -18.36 35.81 3.84
N CYS A 10 -18.97 36.80 4.53
CA CYS A 10 -20.40 37.11 4.43
C CYS A 10 -20.69 38.09 3.28
N ILE A 11 -21.56 37.70 2.35
CA ILE A 11 -22.11 38.58 1.32
C ILE A 11 -23.65 38.40 1.29
N ARG A 12 -24.39 39.46 1.69
CA ARG A 12 -25.85 39.49 1.66
C ARG A 12 -26.52 38.25 2.26
N ASP A 13 -26.46 38.09 3.56
CA ASP A 13 -27.11 37.00 4.32
C ASP A 13 -26.74 35.55 3.92
N SER A 14 -25.69 35.37 3.11
CA SER A 14 -25.15 34.06 2.73
C SER A 14 -23.70 33.94 3.20
N LEU A 15 -23.39 32.82 3.84
CA LEU A 15 -22.02 32.45 4.22
C LEU A 15 -21.36 31.68 3.07
N TYR A 16 -20.20 32.16 2.62
CA TYR A 16 -19.39 31.48 1.61
C TYR A 16 -18.06 31.05 2.21
N PRO A 17 -17.52 29.89 1.81
CA PRO A 17 -16.18 29.47 2.24
C PRO A 17 -15.14 30.51 1.84
N GLY A 18 -14.30 30.93 2.78
CA GLY A 18 -13.16 31.79 2.49
C GLY A 18 -12.11 31.07 1.63
N HIS A 19 -11.18 31.81 1.04
CA HIS A 19 -10.16 31.28 0.13
C HIS A 19 -9.41 30.04 0.67
N ARG A 20 -9.03 30.04 1.96
CA ARG A 20 -8.35 28.89 2.61
C ARG A 20 -9.23 27.66 2.71
N ALA A 21 -10.52 27.83 3.02
CA ALA A 21 -11.48 26.72 3.06
C ALA A 21 -11.74 26.17 1.66
N SER A 22 -11.82 27.03 0.64
CA SER A 22 -11.96 26.61 -0.77
C SER A 22 -10.73 25.82 -1.24
N LEU A 23 -9.50 26.25 -0.92
CA LEU A 23 -8.27 25.51 -1.25
C LEU A 23 -8.24 24.13 -0.59
N LEU A 24 -8.67 24.05 0.68
CA LEU A 24 -8.74 22.79 1.41
C LEU A 24 -9.78 21.83 0.78
N ALA A 25 -10.95 22.37 0.42
CA ALA A 25 -12.00 21.60 -0.25
C ALA A 25 -11.55 21.08 -1.62
N THR A 26 -10.86 21.91 -2.42
CA THR A 26 -10.29 21.50 -3.71
C THR A 26 -9.25 20.40 -3.50
N GLY A 27 -8.29 20.55 -2.58
CA GLY A 27 -7.29 19.53 -2.30
C GLY A 27 -7.87 18.21 -1.79
N LEU A 28 -8.99 18.25 -1.05
CA LEU A 28 -9.71 17.03 -0.66
C LEU A 28 -10.43 16.38 -1.84
N ALA A 29 -11.05 17.17 -2.72
CA ALA A 29 -11.70 16.66 -3.92
C ALA A 29 -10.71 16.02 -4.88
N ASP A 30 -9.54 16.64 -5.12
CA ASP A 30 -8.47 16.11 -5.96
C ASP A 30 -7.92 14.79 -5.41
N ARG A 31 -7.70 14.73 -4.10
CA ARG A 31 -7.26 13.50 -3.44
C ARG A 31 -8.30 12.38 -3.58
N THR A 32 -9.59 12.71 -3.49
CA THR A 32 -10.67 11.74 -3.71
C THR A 32 -10.67 11.24 -5.16
N ALA A 33 -10.49 12.13 -6.13
CA ALA A 33 -10.39 11.75 -7.55
C ALA A 33 -9.20 10.84 -7.80
N GLY A 34 -8.02 11.12 -7.21
CA GLY A 34 -6.85 10.26 -7.27
C GLY A 34 -7.11 8.86 -6.71
N LEU A 35 -7.80 8.76 -5.57
CA LEU A 35 -8.17 7.48 -4.98
C LEU A 35 -9.17 6.70 -5.85
N VAL A 36 -10.14 7.36 -6.47
CA VAL A 36 -11.05 6.72 -7.43
C VAL A 36 -10.27 6.18 -8.62
N GLY A 37 -9.31 6.93 -9.16
CA GLY A 37 -8.42 6.45 -10.22
C GLY A 37 -7.59 5.24 -9.80
N CYS A 38 -7.06 5.23 -8.58
CA CYS A 38 -6.36 4.08 -8.00
C CYS A 38 -7.28 2.85 -7.92
N HIS A 39 -8.53 3.01 -7.48
CA HIS A 39 -9.48 1.91 -7.44
C HIS A 39 -9.75 1.29 -8.82
N GLN A 40 -9.84 2.10 -9.88
CA GLN A 40 -9.97 1.58 -11.25
C GLN A 40 -8.75 0.77 -11.68
N ILE A 41 -7.55 1.15 -11.26
CA ILE A 41 -6.33 0.36 -11.47
C ILE A 41 -6.43 -1.00 -10.75
N LEU A 42 -6.88 -1.03 -9.50
CA LEU A 42 -7.08 -2.28 -8.77
C LEU A 42 -8.08 -3.20 -9.47
N LEU A 43 -9.20 -2.65 -9.94
CA LEU A 43 -10.20 -3.40 -10.71
C LEU A 43 -9.62 -4.01 -11.99
N GLN A 44 -8.80 -3.25 -12.71
CA GLN A 44 -8.13 -3.77 -13.92
C GLN A 44 -7.14 -4.88 -13.58
N LEU A 45 -6.28 -4.65 -12.59
CA LEU A 45 -5.32 -5.66 -12.13
C LEU A 45 -5.97 -6.95 -11.65
N ALA A 46 -7.09 -6.84 -10.92
CA ALA A 46 -7.83 -8.02 -10.46
C ALA A 46 -8.41 -8.84 -11.64
N ARG A 47 -8.88 -8.17 -12.71
CA ARG A 47 -9.31 -8.84 -13.94
C ARG A 47 -8.15 -9.52 -14.66
N ASP A 48 -7.00 -8.82 -14.80
CA ASP A 48 -5.86 -9.30 -15.59
C ASP A 48 -5.07 -10.39 -14.85
N SER A 49 -5.04 -10.36 -13.52
CA SER A 49 -4.36 -11.38 -12.71
C SER A 49 -5.26 -12.55 -12.33
N GLY A 50 -6.59 -12.34 -12.29
CA GLY A 50 -7.54 -13.30 -11.74
C GLY A 50 -7.48 -13.44 -10.21
N GLU A 51 -6.66 -12.63 -9.53
CA GLU A 51 -6.39 -12.74 -8.10
C GLU A 51 -6.72 -11.45 -7.34
N THR A 52 -6.71 -11.52 -6.02
CA THR A 52 -7.01 -10.38 -5.14
C THR A 52 -5.90 -9.35 -5.19
N VAL A 53 -6.27 -8.10 -5.41
CA VAL A 53 -5.36 -6.95 -5.45
C VAL A 53 -5.62 -6.03 -4.25
N ASN A 54 -4.56 -5.57 -3.63
CA ASN A 54 -4.63 -4.73 -2.43
C ASN A 54 -3.80 -3.46 -2.60
N PHE A 55 -4.32 -2.36 -2.09
CA PHE A 55 -3.60 -1.11 -1.88
C PHE A 55 -3.41 -0.91 -0.38
N VAL A 56 -2.15 -0.91 0.08
CA VAL A 56 -1.80 -1.13 1.49
C VAL A 56 -0.88 -0.03 1.97
N ARG A 57 -1.18 0.59 3.13
CA ARG A 57 -0.35 1.65 3.71
C ARG A 57 0.23 1.24 5.05
N PRO A 58 1.45 1.74 5.40
CA PRO A 58 2.00 1.56 6.73
C PRO A 58 1.24 2.41 7.75
N GLU A 59 0.93 1.79 8.89
CA GLU A 59 0.42 2.41 10.10
C GLU A 59 1.28 2.02 11.31
N PRO A 60 1.12 2.63 12.48
CA PRO A 60 2.00 2.37 13.62
C PRO A 60 2.08 0.90 14.06
N ARG A 61 1.04 0.11 13.82
CA ARG A 61 0.94 -1.28 14.30
C ARG A 61 1.05 -2.34 13.22
N GLY A 62 1.06 -1.96 11.95
CA GLY A 62 1.06 -2.89 10.82
C GLY A 62 0.81 -2.21 9.49
N MET A 63 0.62 -3.02 8.47
CA MET A 63 0.19 -2.57 7.16
C MET A 63 -1.34 -2.59 7.10
N ASN A 64 -1.97 -1.47 6.76
CA ASN A 64 -3.43 -1.32 6.67
C ASN A 64 -3.92 -1.40 5.23
N TYR A 65 -4.90 -2.25 4.97
CA TYR A 65 -5.61 -2.31 3.69
C TYR A 65 -6.52 -1.09 3.53
N ILE A 66 -6.14 -0.13 2.68
CA ILE A 66 -6.92 1.08 2.41
C ILE A 66 -7.86 0.94 1.23
N ASP A 67 -7.54 0.03 0.30
CA ASP A 67 -8.42 -0.37 -0.78
C ASP A 67 -8.10 -1.80 -1.22
N ARG A 68 -9.11 -2.50 -1.76
CA ARG A 68 -9.00 -3.91 -2.10
C ARG A 68 -10.04 -4.30 -3.15
N VAL A 69 -9.62 -5.10 -4.11
CA VAL A 69 -10.51 -5.77 -5.05
C VAL A 69 -10.31 -7.28 -4.93
N GLU A 70 -11.35 -7.96 -4.49
CA GLU A 70 -11.36 -9.41 -4.34
C GLU A 70 -11.73 -10.12 -5.63
N THR A 71 -11.23 -11.34 -5.77
CA THR A 71 -11.66 -12.24 -6.85
C THR A 71 -13.03 -12.83 -6.56
N ASN A 72 -13.68 -13.36 -7.60
CA ASN A 72 -14.95 -14.09 -7.48
C ASN A 72 -14.76 -15.58 -7.08
N TRP A 73 -13.53 -16.03 -6.83
CA TRP A 73 -13.28 -17.40 -6.41
C TRP A 73 -13.86 -17.67 -5.02
N ALA A 74 -14.50 -18.83 -4.86
CA ALA A 74 -15.06 -19.25 -3.58
C ALA A 74 -13.97 -19.40 -2.50
N PHE A 75 -12.80 -19.92 -2.89
CA PHE A 75 -11.63 -20.02 -2.02
C PHE A 75 -10.72 -18.80 -2.20
N ARG A 76 -10.77 -17.90 -1.24
CA ARG A 76 -9.94 -16.70 -1.15
C ARG A 76 -9.73 -16.28 0.32
N VAL A 77 -8.65 -15.60 0.59
CA VAL A 77 -8.46 -14.96 1.91
C VAL A 77 -9.22 -13.65 1.93
N ALA A 78 -10.31 -13.61 2.68
CA ALA A 78 -11.15 -12.42 2.85
C ALA A 78 -10.69 -11.64 4.10
N LEU A 79 -9.96 -10.56 3.89
CA LEU A 79 -9.57 -9.60 4.92
C LEU A 79 -10.26 -8.28 4.64
N PRO A 80 -11.11 -7.75 5.54
CA PRO A 80 -11.82 -6.50 5.33
C PRO A 80 -10.87 -5.31 5.12
N ILE A 81 -11.33 -4.28 4.40
CA ILE A 81 -10.66 -2.97 4.37
C ILE A 81 -10.55 -2.46 5.81
N GLY A 82 -9.40 -1.88 6.17
CA GLY A 82 -9.07 -1.48 7.55
C GLY A 82 -8.37 -2.56 8.37
N THR A 83 -8.24 -3.79 7.85
CA THR A 83 -7.45 -4.83 8.52
C THR A 83 -5.97 -4.44 8.54
N GLN A 84 -5.35 -4.60 9.71
CA GLN A 84 -3.90 -4.44 9.87
C GLN A 84 -3.22 -5.81 9.84
N VAL A 85 -2.20 -5.94 9.01
CA VAL A 85 -1.38 -7.15 8.90
C VAL A 85 0.06 -6.89 9.33
N PRO A 86 0.79 -7.91 9.84
CA PRO A 86 2.13 -7.73 10.36
C PRO A 86 3.14 -7.26 9.29
N PHE A 87 4.19 -6.55 9.74
CA PHE A 87 5.25 -6.09 8.84
C PHE A 87 6.19 -7.20 8.39
N HIS A 88 6.56 -8.14 9.27
CA HIS A 88 7.66 -9.07 9.05
C HIS A 88 7.35 -10.26 8.13
N CYS A 89 6.08 -10.62 7.97
CA CYS A 89 5.66 -11.82 7.25
C CYS A 89 4.74 -11.53 6.05
N THR A 90 4.54 -10.28 5.66
CA THR A 90 3.75 -9.93 4.49
C THR A 90 4.61 -9.27 3.41
N ALA A 91 4.29 -9.49 2.14
CA ALA A 91 5.01 -8.85 1.03
C ALA A 91 5.00 -7.31 1.17
N SER A 92 3.86 -6.70 1.47
CA SER A 92 3.73 -5.25 1.66
C SER A 92 4.53 -4.74 2.87
N GLY A 93 4.53 -5.49 3.98
CA GLY A 93 5.24 -5.10 5.20
C GLY A 93 6.76 -5.17 5.04
N LYS A 94 7.28 -6.25 4.46
CA LYS A 94 8.70 -6.38 4.15
C LYS A 94 9.16 -5.30 3.16
N LEU A 95 8.34 -5.00 2.16
CA LEU A 95 8.62 -3.93 1.20
C LEU A 95 8.74 -2.56 1.88
N PHE A 96 7.79 -2.23 2.77
CA PHE A 96 7.85 -1.00 3.56
C PHE A 96 9.12 -0.93 4.42
N MET A 97 9.45 -1.99 5.16
CA MET A 97 10.66 -2.02 5.98
C MET A 97 11.93 -1.87 5.14
N ALA A 98 11.99 -2.49 3.96
CA ALA A 98 13.11 -2.35 3.02
C ALA A 98 13.27 -0.91 2.50
N SER A 99 12.18 -0.15 2.38
CA SER A 99 12.20 1.25 1.94
C SER A 99 12.78 2.22 2.98
N LEU A 100 12.82 1.83 4.25
CA LEU A 100 13.32 2.67 5.34
C LEU A 100 14.83 2.95 5.20
N PRO A 101 15.30 4.16 5.57
CA PRO A 101 16.73 4.43 5.75
C PRO A 101 17.39 3.43 6.70
N ALA A 102 18.64 3.07 6.44
CA ALA A 102 19.32 1.99 7.16
C ALA A 102 19.25 2.10 8.70
N ALA A 103 19.42 3.30 9.25
CA ALA A 103 19.34 3.52 10.69
C ALA A 103 17.93 3.27 11.24
N ARG A 104 16.89 3.78 10.53
CA ARG A 104 15.49 3.57 10.91
C ARG A 104 15.09 2.11 10.77
N ARG A 105 15.54 1.43 9.71
CA ARG A 105 15.27 0.01 9.50
C ARG A 105 15.84 -0.85 10.61
N ARG A 106 17.11 -0.59 11.05
CA ARG A 106 17.69 -1.29 12.20
C ARG A 106 16.91 -1.07 13.49
N ALA A 107 16.58 0.20 13.80
CA ALA A 107 15.80 0.52 14.99
C ALA A 107 14.40 -0.13 14.94
N PHE A 108 13.76 -0.16 13.77
CA PHE A 108 12.46 -0.78 13.58
C PHE A 108 12.54 -2.30 13.82
N LEU A 109 13.52 -2.99 13.22
CA LEU A 109 13.74 -4.42 13.42
C LEU A 109 14.01 -4.78 14.89
N SER A 110 14.78 -3.96 15.61
CA SER A 110 15.07 -4.23 17.03
C SER A 110 13.87 -4.07 17.97
N SER A 111 12.84 -3.33 17.54
CA SER A 111 11.60 -3.12 18.30
C SER A 111 10.44 -4.02 17.86
N LEU A 112 10.61 -4.74 16.76
CA LEU A 112 9.55 -5.52 16.15
C LEU A 112 9.37 -6.87 16.87
N GLN A 113 8.15 -7.17 17.26
CA GLN A 113 7.77 -8.50 17.74
C GLN A 113 7.40 -9.37 16.53
N MET A 114 8.23 -10.38 16.24
CA MET A 114 8.05 -11.29 15.11
C MET A 114 7.42 -12.60 15.58
N HIS A 115 6.08 -12.59 15.69
CA HIS A 115 5.34 -13.80 16.02
C HIS A 115 5.27 -14.72 14.80
N PRO A 116 5.57 -16.03 14.93
CA PRO A 116 5.41 -16.98 13.85
C PRO A 116 3.93 -17.12 13.48
N GLN A 117 3.62 -16.97 12.20
CA GLN A 117 2.29 -17.21 11.62
C GLN A 117 2.25 -18.57 10.92
N THR A 118 3.37 -18.96 10.31
CA THR A 118 3.59 -20.21 9.59
C THR A 118 5.02 -20.70 9.87
N PRO A 119 5.38 -21.92 9.47
CA PRO A 119 6.76 -22.39 9.53
C PRO A 119 7.74 -21.55 8.71
N ASN A 120 7.27 -20.83 7.68
CA ASN A 120 8.09 -20.00 6.79
C ASN A 120 8.25 -18.55 7.30
N THR A 121 7.54 -18.16 8.35
CA THR A 121 7.63 -16.80 8.92
C THR A 121 9.05 -16.49 9.38
N PHE A 122 9.60 -15.35 8.97
CA PHE A 122 10.84 -14.83 9.54
C PHE A 122 10.64 -14.49 11.02
N THR A 123 11.38 -15.17 11.89
CA THR A 123 11.42 -14.93 13.34
C THR A 123 12.81 -14.49 13.83
N ASP A 124 13.82 -14.62 12.97
CA ASP A 124 15.18 -14.15 13.22
C ASP A 124 15.40 -12.77 12.56
N PRO A 125 15.72 -11.73 13.37
CA PRO A 125 16.00 -10.39 12.84
C PRO A 125 17.15 -10.33 11.82
N ALA A 126 18.15 -11.21 11.92
CA ALA A 126 19.28 -11.22 11.00
C ALA A 126 18.84 -11.74 9.62
N LEU A 127 18.12 -12.86 9.58
CA LEU A 127 17.57 -13.40 8.33
C LEU A 127 16.59 -12.44 7.66
N LEU A 128 15.75 -11.77 8.46
CA LEU A 128 14.85 -10.75 7.93
C LEU A 128 15.64 -9.54 7.40
N ALA A 129 16.72 -9.11 8.05
CA ALA A 129 17.54 -7.99 7.58
C ALA A 129 18.20 -8.28 6.22
N ASP A 130 18.62 -9.52 5.98
CA ASP A 130 19.16 -9.97 4.71
C ASP A 130 18.07 -9.94 3.62
N GLU A 131 16.90 -10.52 3.88
CA GLU A 131 15.75 -10.45 2.96
C GLU A 131 15.37 -9.00 2.62
N LEU A 132 15.34 -8.08 3.61
CA LEU A 132 15.06 -6.67 3.37
C LEU A 132 16.11 -5.98 2.50
N SER A 133 17.38 -6.42 2.60
CA SER A 133 18.45 -5.91 1.75
C SER A 133 18.27 -6.37 0.31
N ASP A 134 17.83 -7.60 0.11
CA ASP A 134 17.51 -8.16 -1.20
C ASP A 134 16.29 -7.50 -1.82
N ILE A 135 15.22 -7.31 -1.05
CA ILE A 135 14.03 -6.56 -1.49
C ILE A 135 14.41 -5.16 -1.97
N ARG A 136 15.28 -4.46 -1.24
CA ARG A 136 15.74 -3.13 -1.62
C ARG A 136 16.48 -3.12 -2.97
N ARG A 137 17.27 -4.17 -3.28
CA ARG A 137 18.00 -4.27 -4.55
C ARG A 137 17.08 -4.61 -5.72
N ARG A 138 16.13 -5.52 -5.51
CA ARG A 138 15.23 -6.00 -6.58
C ARG A 138 14.00 -5.11 -6.80
N GLY A 139 13.64 -4.24 -5.83
CA GLY A 139 12.54 -3.29 -5.95
C GLY A 139 11.14 -3.86 -5.77
N PHE A 140 11.00 -5.11 -5.36
CA PHE A 140 9.73 -5.77 -5.04
C PHE A 140 9.90 -6.77 -3.90
N SER A 141 8.81 -7.18 -3.28
CA SER A 141 8.79 -8.16 -2.19
C SER A 141 7.84 -9.31 -2.51
N LEU A 142 8.19 -10.48 -2.02
CA LEU A 142 7.35 -11.68 -2.08
C LEU A 142 6.97 -12.09 -0.66
N ASP A 143 5.78 -12.68 -0.52
CA ASP A 143 5.37 -13.50 0.62
C ASP A 143 5.31 -14.95 0.12
N ARG A 144 6.14 -15.80 0.70
CA ARG A 144 6.28 -17.22 0.35
C ARG A 144 5.64 -18.08 1.43
N GLU A 145 4.33 -17.94 1.60
CA GLU A 145 3.58 -18.60 2.67
C GLU A 145 4.07 -18.20 4.08
N GLU A 146 4.56 -16.98 4.24
CA GLU A 146 5.09 -16.45 5.51
C GLU A 146 3.97 -15.93 6.41
N PHE A 147 2.93 -15.34 5.82
CA PHE A 147 1.77 -14.81 6.54
C PHE A 147 0.67 -15.86 6.71
N HIS A 148 0.42 -16.68 5.69
CA HIS A 148 -0.61 -17.70 5.72
C HIS A 148 -0.16 -18.91 4.87
N GLU A 149 -0.22 -20.11 5.42
CA GLU A 149 0.06 -21.34 4.68
C GLU A 149 -0.88 -21.48 3.48
N GLY A 150 -0.34 -21.93 2.35
CA GLY A 150 -1.09 -22.08 1.11
C GLY A 150 -1.40 -20.76 0.40
N MET A 151 -0.75 -19.64 0.77
CA MET A 151 -0.93 -18.35 0.12
C MET A 151 0.41 -17.66 -0.19
N VAL A 152 0.52 -17.14 -1.39
CA VAL A 152 1.67 -16.32 -1.80
C VAL A 152 1.23 -14.93 -2.22
N ALA A 153 2.15 -13.97 -2.15
CA ALA A 153 1.92 -12.61 -2.60
C ALA A 153 3.17 -11.98 -3.22
N ILE A 154 2.92 -11.00 -4.08
CA ILE A 154 3.93 -10.05 -4.56
C ILE A 154 3.48 -8.64 -4.25
N ALA A 155 4.42 -7.76 -3.87
CA ALA A 155 4.17 -6.34 -3.64
C ALA A 155 5.24 -5.46 -4.28
N VAL A 156 4.81 -4.33 -4.83
CA VAL A 156 5.65 -3.27 -5.40
C VAL A 156 5.33 -1.92 -4.73
N PRO A 157 6.30 -0.98 -4.66
CA PRO A 157 6.08 0.29 -4.00
C PRO A 157 5.30 1.28 -4.89
N VAL A 158 4.33 1.95 -4.31
CA VAL A 158 3.78 3.20 -4.81
C VAL A 158 4.54 4.33 -4.11
N THR A 159 5.19 5.20 -4.87
CA THR A 159 6.05 6.26 -4.35
C THR A 159 5.50 7.64 -4.63
N ASP A 160 5.90 8.61 -3.80
CA ASP A 160 5.67 10.01 -4.09
C ASP A 160 6.68 10.55 -5.14
N PRO A 161 6.53 11.79 -5.63
CA PRO A 161 7.42 12.39 -6.62
C PRO A 161 8.90 12.50 -6.18
N HIS A 162 9.19 12.32 -4.90
CA HIS A 162 10.55 12.31 -4.35
C HIS A 162 11.10 10.88 -4.19
N GLY A 163 10.39 9.86 -4.69
CA GLY A 163 10.76 8.45 -4.58
C GLY A 163 10.56 7.86 -3.18
N ARG A 164 9.85 8.54 -2.27
CA ARG A 164 9.58 8.02 -0.92
C ARG A 164 8.39 7.07 -0.96
N PHE A 165 8.51 5.98 -0.22
CA PHE A 165 7.43 5.00 -0.09
C PHE A 165 6.16 5.64 0.49
N TYR A 166 5.05 5.51 -0.22
CA TYR A 166 3.74 5.97 0.21
C TYR A 166 2.83 4.79 0.58
N ALA A 167 2.79 3.78 -0.28
CA ALA A 167 1.95 2.59 -0.12
C ALA A 167 2.58 1.41 -0.85
N ALA A 168 2.02 0.21 -0.67
CA ALA A 168 2.29 -0.95 -1.49
C ALA A 168 1.08 -1.30 -2.35
N LEU A 169 1.32 -1.66 -3.60
CA LEU A 169 0.38 -2.34 -4.47
C LEU A 169 0.75 -3.82 -4.47
N ALA A 170 -0.20 -4.70 -4.14
CA ALA A 170 0.08 -6.12 -3.96
C ALA A 170 -0.99 -7.01 -4.60
N ILE A 171 -0.56 -8.15 -5.15
CA ILE A 171 -1.43 -9.26 -5.55
C ILE A 171 -1.14 -10.43 -4.62
N HIS A 172 -2.19 -11.12 -4.18
CA HIS A 172 -2.06 -12.39 -3.49
C HIS A 172 -3.06 -13.42 -3.99
N GLY A 173 -2.66 -14.68 -3.93
CA GLY A 173 -3.50 -15.81 -4.30
C GLY A 173 -3.08 -17.08 -3.58
N PRO A 174 -3.97 -18.10 -3.54
CA PRO A 174 -3.65 -19.39 -2.97
C PRO A 174 -2.71 -20.18 -3.88
N THR A 175 -1.78 -20.93 -3.28
CA THR A 175 -0.73 -21.70 -3.99
C THR A 175 -1.28 -22.72 -4.97
N GLN A 176 -2.54 -23.14 -4.84
CA GLN A 176 -3.19 -24.07 -5.75
C GLN A 176 -3.39 -23.52 -7.17
N ARG A 177 -3.36 -22.18 -7.35
CA ARG A 177 -3.57 -21.54 -8.65
C ARG A 177 -2.72 -20.28 -8.89
N PHE A 178 -1.94 -19.87 -7.91
CA PHE A 178 -1.07 -18.72 -8.00
C PHE A 178 0.26 -19.06 -7.33
N SER A 179 1.23 -19.46 -8.13
CA SER A 179 2.57 -19.82 -7.67
C SER A 179 3.47 -18.59 -7.49
N ILE A 180 4.66 -18.78 -6.93
CA ILE A 180 5.69 -17.72 -6.87
C ILE A 180 6.13 -17.30 -8.28
N ASP A 181 6.19 -18.22 -9.24
CA ASP A 181 6.54 -17.88 -10.61
C ASP A 181 5.44 -17.05 -11.28
N ASP A 182 4.16 -17.39 -11.07
CA ASP A 182 3.04 -16.56 -11.52
C ASP A 182 3.09 -15.17 -10.90
N ALA A 183 3.45 -15.07 -9.62
CA ALA A 183 3.61 -13.78 -8.94
C ALA A 183 4.74 -12.94 -9.57
N LEU A 184 5.87 -13.57 -9.89
CA LEU A 184 7.00 -12.91 -10.55
C LEU A 184 6.66 -12.44 -11.96
N ASP A 185 5.88 -13.20 -12.71
CA ASP A 185 5.40 -12.82 -14.04
C ASP A 185 4.49 -11.57 -14.02
N LYS A 186 3.84 -11.29 -12.89
CA LYS A 186 3.03 -10.07 -12.72
C LYS A 186 3.81 -8.85 -12.28
N ARG A 187 5.11 -8.99 -11.97
CA ARG A 187 5.96 -7.92 -11.42
C ARG A 187 5.94 -6.65 -12.26
N ASP A 188 6.24 -6.75 -13.55
CA ASP A 188 6.41 -5.59 -14.42
C ASP A 188 5.08 -4.85 -14.58
N MET A 189 3.99 -5.58 -14.79
CA MET A 189 2.63 -5.03 -14.81
C MET A 189 2.30 -4.28 -13.51
N LEU A 190 2.65 -4.86 -12.35
CA LEU A 190 2.42 -4.20 -11.06
C LEU A 190 3.24 -2.92 -10.92
N GLN A 191 4.52 -2.93 -11.34
CA GLN A 191 5.38 -1.76 -11.26
C GLN A 191 4.87 -0.62 -12.13
N ASP A 192 4.42 -0.90 -13.34
CA ASP A 192 3.81 0.09 -14.24
C ASP A 192 2.55 0.72 -13.63
N GLN A 193 1.67 -0.11 -13.06
CA GLN A 193 0.46 0.38 -12.43
C GLN A 193 0.74 1.14 -11.13
N ALA A 194 1.73 0.73 -10.35
CA ALA A 194 2.15 1.46 -9.15
C ALA A 194 2.71 2.86 -9.49
N ALA A 195 3.45 3.00 -10.58
CA ALA A 195 3.92 4.29 -11.07
C ALA A 195 2.73 5.20 -11.45
N ARG A 196 1.76 4.68 -12.20
CA ARG A 196 0.52 5.40 -12.54
C ARG A 196 -0.29 5.82 -11.31
N MET A 197 -0.38 4.95 -10.29
CA MET A 197 -1.02 5.31 -9.02
C MET A 197 -0.29 6.46 -8.33
N GLY A 198 1.05 6.47 -8.36
CA GLY A 198 1.84 7.59 -7.87
C GLY A 198 1.51 8.89 -8.59
N GLU A 199 1.41 8.87 -9.90
CA GLU A 199 1.00 10.04 -10.70
C GLU A 199 -0.40 10.53 -10.30
N LEU A 200 -1.39 9.64 -10.22
CA LEU A 200 -2.77 10.00 -9.86
C LEU A 200 -2.89 10.59 -8.45
N LEU A 201 -2.06 10.11 -7.51
CA LEU A 201 -2.13 10.54 -6.10
C LEU A 201 -1.39 11.85 -5.83
N PHE A 202 -0.40 12.18 -6.65
CA PHE A 202 0.53 13.30 -6.39
C PHE A 202 0.63 14.30 -7.54
N SER A 203 -0.09 14.11 -8.66
CA SER A 203 -0.18 15.18 -9.67
C SER A 203 -0.78 16.42 -9.05
N PRO A 204 -0.18 17.59 -9.27
CA PRO A 204 -0.82 18.84 -8.90
C PRO A 204 -2.14 18.96 -9.68
N ALA A 205 -3.20 19.39 -8.99
CA ALA A 205 -4.44 19.73 -9.65
C ALA A 205 -4.14 20.69 -10.81
N THR A 206 -4.56 20.33 -12.01
CA THR A 206 -4.55 21.25 -13.14
C THR A 206 -5.62 22.31 -12.86
N VAL A 207 -5.17 23.48 -12.42
CA VAL A 207 -6.01 24.67 -12.21
C VAL A 207 -6.40 25.25 -13.54
#